data_ef60006a89009df6c0403232a9a2bed8
#
_entry.id   ef60006a89009df6c0403232a9a2bed8
#
_cell.length_a   1.000
_cell.length_b   1.000
_cell.length_c   1.000
_cell.angle_alpha   90.00
_cell.angle_beta   90.00
_cell.angle_gamma   90.00
#
_symmetry.space_group_name_H-M   'P 1'
#
loop_
_entity.id
_entity.type
_entity.pdbx_description
1 polymer ?
#
loop_
_entity_poly.entity_id
_entity_poly.type
_entity_poly.pdbx_seq_one_letter_code
_entity_poly.pdbx_strand_id
1 'polypeptide(L)'
;MSIFIRAKDEFPPVRALLQDFFCCNKRWLARPNLRLFTYTMFGVTTSDDYRPVTWMGRYPVDVTTILVGAHVACAIATALIVGFIHGGVLDYMMFDSTQIWRGQLWRFVTYAFIHSPSGYALLWFAIEMYMLFFFGREVERFIGRRAYISLYAVLLLVPALILTLWGLNTRTGLAGSGALHFAVFAAFVTLYPNVQFFLRIPGKWVFAILAAIGTLSSLAARDWQSLVVLWASIALAFAFIEMRGAGPELAWIANLKDRLRPKPKLHIVQKSTMRRAVEPDDVYASVDPILDKIAKSGMGSLTETERKILDLARNRLLKKSD
;
A
#
# COMPACT_ATOMS: atom_id res chain seq x y z
N MET A 1 -48.20 -28.32 28.83
CA MET A 1 -47.64 -29.11 27.73
C MET A 1 -46.35 -28.43 27.33
N SER A 2 -45.25 -28.95 27.86
CA SER A 2 -43.92 -28.36 27.87
C SER A 2 -43.18 -28.73 26.61
N ILE A 3 -42.55 -27.74 25.94
CA ILE A 3 -41.46 -28.02 25.01
C ILE A 3 -40.29 -27.12 25.41
N PHE A 4 -39.35 -27.70 26.15
CA PHE A 4 -38.00 -27.20 26.40
C PHE A 4 -37.17 -27.46 25.15
N ILE A 5 -36.69 -26.41 24.47
CA ILE A 5 -35.60 -26.52 23.52
C ILE A 5 -34.36 -25.96 24.19
N ARG A 6 -33.43 -26.86 24.47
CA ARG A 6 -32.14 -26.68 25.08
C ARG A 6 -31.16 -26.32 23.96
N ALA A 7 -30.89 -25.03 23.76
CA ALA A 7 -29.77 -24.59 22.95
C ALA A 7 -28.55 -24.39 23.86
N LYS A 8 -27.65 -25.36 23.78
CA LYS A 8 -26.34 -25.33 24.45
C LYS A 8 -25.31 -24.87 23.41
N ASP A 9 -25.18 -23.57 23.22
CA ASP A 9 -24.08 -23.00 22.44
C ASP A 9 -22.97 -22.63 23.40
N GLU A 10 -22.03 -23.54 23.53
CA GLU A 10 -20.76 -23.33 24.24
C GLU A 10 -19.89 -22.40 23.39
N PHE A 11 -19.76 -21.13 23.79
CA PHE A 11 -18.70 -20.26 23.28
C PHE A 11 -17.37 -20.86 23.72
N PRO A 12 -16.39 -21.03 22.78
CA PRO A 12 -15.06 -21.51 23.13
C PRO A 12 -14.39 -20.48 24.05
N PRO A 13 -13.66 -20.92 25.09
CA PRO A 13 -13.04 -20.02 26.04
C PRO A 13 -11.99 -19.16 25.34
N VAL A 14 -11.91 -17.87 25.71
CA VAL A 14 -11.02 -16.85 25.16
C VAL A 14 -9.56 -17.33 25.08
N ARG A 15 -9.16 -18.29 25.91
CA ARG A 15 -7.86 -18.95 25.88
C ARG A 15 -7.61 -19.78 24.62
N ALA A 16 -8.64 -20.36 24.01
CA ALA A 16 -8.53 -21.12 22.76
C ALA A 16 -8.29 -20.19 21.56
N LEU A 17 -8.97 -19.04 21.54
CA LEU A 17 -8.77 -18.00 20.50
C LEU A 17 -7.38 -17.38 20.56
N LEU A 18 -6.78 -17.24 21.74
CA LEU A 18 -5.40 -16.76 21.88
C LEU A 18 -4.38 -17.85 21.55
N GLN A 19 -4.67 -19.12 21.78
CA GLN A 19 -3.77 -20.22 21.42
C GLN A 19 -3.69 -20.45 19.92
N ASP A 20 -4.79 -20.30 19.18
CA ASP A 20 -4.79 -20.39 17.72
C ASP A 20 -4.05 -19.21 17.07
N PHE A 21 -4.07 -18.04 17.71
CA PHE A 21 -3.28 -16.88 17.29
C PHE A 21 -1.76 -17.07 17.48
N PHE A 22 -1.35 -17.85 18.47
CA PHE A 22 0.06 -18.15 18.78
C PHE A 22 0.55 -19.49 18.21
N CYS A 23 -0.33 -20.45 17.93
CA CYS A 23 0.05 -21.82 17.55
C CYS A 23 0.30 -22.01 16.03
N CYS A 24 -0.12 -21.08 15.17
CA CYS A 24 0.18 -21.12 13.73
C CYS A 24 1.67 -20.88 13.41
N ASN A 25 2.51 -20.63 14.44
CA ASN A 25 3.90 -20.23 14.27
C ASN A 25 4.95 -21.36 14.46
N LYS A 26 4.58 -22.61 14.75
CA LYS A 26 5.59 -23.65 15.10
C LYS A 26 5.80 -24.77 14.08
N ARG A 27 5.04 -24.89 12.99
CA ARG A 27 5.12 -26.06 12.08
C ARG A 27 5.87 -25.82 10.76
N TRP A 28 6.49 -24.65 10.51
CA TRP A 28 7.14 -24.30 9.24
C TRP A 28 8.67 -24.13 9.29
N LEU A 29 9.34 -24.62 10.33
CA LEU A 29 10.79 -24.38 10.56
C LEU A 29 11.74 -25.45 10.02
N ALA A 30 11.36 -26.26 9.07
CA ALA A 30 12.23 -27.33 8.56
C ALA A 30 12.35 -27.38 7.02
N ARG A 31 12.74 -26.27 6.36
CA ARG A 31 13.34 -26.31 5.02
C ARG A 31 14.30 -25.14 4.79
N PRO A 32 15.59 -25.38 4.42
CA PRO A 32 16.62 -24.35 4.31
C PRO A 32 16.67 -23.59 2.98
N ASN A 33 15.61 -23.50 2.20
CA ASN A 33 15.56 -22.74 0.94
C ASN A 33 14.23 -22.02 0.74
N LEU A 34 13.65 -21.44 1.80
CA LEU A 34 12.48 -20.59 1.64
C LEU A 34 12.95 -19.15 1.46
N ARG A 35 12.88 -18.66 0.20
CA ARG A 35 12.73 -17.24 -0.10
C ARG A 35 11.68 -16.67 0.85
N LEU A 36 12.04 -15.57 1.48
CA LEU A 36 11.25 -14.82 2.45
C LEU A 36 9.74 -14.84 2.13
N PHE A 37 9.01 -15.71 2.81
CA PHE A 37 7.58 -15.55 2.96
C PHE A 37 7.37 -14.42 3.97
N THR A 38 7.38 -13.19 3.49
CA THR A 38 6.88 -12.06 4.25
C THR A 38 5.41 -12.35 4.54
N TYR A 39 5.08 -12.48 5.82
CA TYR A 39 3.70 -12.56 6.27
C TYR A 39 2.95 -11.33 5.80
N THR A 40 2.25 -11.43 4.70
CA THR A 40 1.31 -10.43 4.26
C THR A 40 0.01 -10.70 4.98
N MET A 41 -0.30 -9.89 5.96
CA MET A 41 -1.49 -10.06 6.81
C MET A 41 -2.80 -9.97 5.99
N PHE A 42 -2.73 -9.42 4.78
CA PHE A 42 -3.85 -9.24 3.85
C PHE A 42 -3.62 -9.80 2.45
N GLY A 43 -2.60 -10.66 2.24
CA GLY A 43 -2.32 -11.25 0.93
C GLY A 43 -1.81 -10.24 -0.13
N VAL A 44 -1.16 -9.18 0.34
CA VAL A 44 -0.72 -8.04 -0.47
C VAL A 44 0.54 -8.39 -1.26
N THR A 45 0.57 -8.05 -2.54
CA THR A 45 1.79 -8.08 -3.36
C THR A 45 2.75 -6.99 -2.88
N THR A 46 3.93 -7.38 -2.41
CA THR A 46 5.00 -6.43 -2.09
C THR A 46 5.53 -5.79 -3.36
N SER A 47 5.83 -4.49 -3.31
CA SER A 47 6.52 -3.85 -4.42
C SER A 47 7.95 -4.39 -4.56
N ASP A 48 8.48 -4.41 -5.78
CA ASP A 48 9.88 -4.80 -6.03
C ASP A 48 10.90 -3.91 -5.30
N ASP A 49 10.47 -2.71 -4.90
CA ASP A 49 11.27 -1.69 -4.20
C ASP A 49 11.19 -1.81 -2.66
N TYR A 50 10.41 -2.77 -2.14
CA TYR A 50 10.33 -3.00 -0.70
C TYR A 50 11.60 -3.70 -0.19
N ARG A 51 12.38 -2.97 0.60
CA ARG A 51 13.54 -3.50 1.34
C ARG A 51 13.50 -2.95 2.76
N PRO A 52 13.52 -3.81 3.80
CA PRO A 52 13.62 -3.33 5.18
C PRO A 52 14.91 -2.51 5.34
N VAL A 53 14.88 -1.54 6.25
CA VAL A 53 16.05 -0.69 6.53
C VAL A 53 17.17 -1.51 7.16
N THR A 54 16.81 -2.38 8.10
CA THR A 54 17.72 -3.29 8.81
C THR A 54 16.96 -4.49 9.34
N TRP A 55 17.69 -5.43 9.91
CA TRP A 55 17.14 -6.60 10.58
C TRP A 55 17.52 -6.59 12.06
N MET A 56 16.55 -6.68 12.93
CA MET A 56 16.77 -6.87 14.37
C MET A 56 16.47 -8.34 14.71
N GLY A 57 17.51 -9.18 14.65
CA GLY A 57 17.35 -10.63 14.73
C GLY A 57 16.54 -11.19 13.54
N ARG A 58 15.34 -11.70 13.81
CA ARG A 58 14.42 -12.25 12.78
C ARG A 58 13.38 -11.26 12.28
N TYR A 59 13.32 -10.06 12.86
CA TYR A 59 12.28 -9.08 12.53
C TYR A 59 12.81 -8.03 11.56
N PRO A 60 12.14 -7.78 10.43
CA PRO A 60 12.48 -6.69 9.53
C PRO A 60 12.09 -5.36 10.18
N VAL A 61 13.02 -4.43 10.22
CA VAL A 61 12.80 -3.06 10.70
C VAL A 61 12.52 -2.19 9.47
N ASP A 62 11.27 -1.79 9.36
CA ASP A 62 10.77 -0.93 8.28
C ASP A 62 10.87 0.55 8.70
N VAL A 63 10.72 1.49 7.76
CA VAL A 63 10.65 2.92 8.08
C VAL A 63 9.51 3.20 9.05
N THR A 64 8.36 2.57 8.86
CA THR A 64 7.22 2.66 9.78
C THR A 64 7.60 2.28 11.22
N THR A 65 8.38 1.22 11.41
CA THR A 65 8.85 0.79 12.74
C THR A 65 9.74 1.85 13.38
N ILE A 66 10.62 2.47 12.57
CA ILE A 66 11.50 3.55 13.04
C ILE A 66 10.68 4.78 13.44
N LEU A 67 9.67 5.15 12.63
CA LEU A 67 8.78 6.27 12.93
C LEU A 67 8.00 6.05 14.22
N VAL A 68 7.41 4.87 14.41
CA VAL A 68 6.72 4.51 15.67
C VAL A 68 7.69 4.61 16.85
N GLY A 69 8.91 4.06 16.72
CA GLY A 69 9.94 4.17 17.75
C GLY A 69 10.30 5.62 18.09
N ALA A 70 10.44 6.47 17.07
CA ALA A 70 10.72 7.91 17.24
C ALA A 70 9.58 8.63 17.98
N HIS A 71 8.30 8.39 17.59
CA HIS A 71 7.15 8.96 18.28
C HIS A 71 7.06 8.52 19.74
N VAL A 72 7.28 7.22 20.01
CA VAL A 72 7.30 6.69 21.40
C VAL A 72 8.42 7.32 22.21
N ALA A 73 9.64 7.40 21.66
CA ALA A 73 10.76 8.04 22.33
C ALA A 73 10.48 9.53 22.62
N CYS A 74 9.90 10.28 21.66
CA CYS A 74 9.52 11.66 21.85
C CYS A 74 8.37 11.82 22.87
N ALA A 75 7.39 10.91 22.91
CA ALA A 75 6.34 10.92 23.91
C ALA A 75 6.89 10.72 25.32
N ILE A 76 7.85 9.79 25.50
CA ILE A 76 8.56 9.59 26.78
C ILE A 76 9.35 10.86 27.15
N ALA A 77 10.11 11.42 26.20
CA ALA A 77 10.85 12.66 26.42
C ALA A 77 9.93 13.83 26.82
N THR A 78 8.77 13.97 26.13
CA THR A 78 7.76 14.96 26.47
C THR A 78 7.23 14.78 27.90
N ALA A 79 6.93 13.54 28.31
CA ALA A 79 6.47 13.26 29.67
C ALA A 79 7.52 13.60 30.72
N LEU A 80 8.79 13.30 30.45
CA LEU A 80 9.90 13.66 31.34
C LEU A 80 10.10 15.19 31.43
N ILE A 81 10.02 15.90 30.29
CA ILE A 81 10.14 17.36 30.27
C ILE A 81 9.02 18.02 31.08
N VAL A 82 7.78 17.56 30.89
CA VAL A 82 6.60 18.09 31.63
C VAL A 82 6.73 17.78 33.13
N GLY A 83 7.18 16.58 33.48
CA GLY A 83 7.26 16.14 34.88
C GLY A 83 8.41 16.75 35.67
N PHE A 84 9.57 16.99 35.05
CA PHE A 84 10.79 17.36 35.76
C PHE A 84 11.34 18.75 35.44
N ILE A 85 11.00 19.32 34.26
CA ILE A 85 11.61 20.59 33.85
C ILE A 85 10.59 21.72 33.95
N HIS A 86 9.80 21.94 32.99
CA HIS A 86 8.66 22.88 32.93
C HIS A 86 8.02 22.74 31.54
N GLY A 87 6.70 22.79 31.46
CA GLY A 87 5.96 22.64 30.18
C GLY A 87 6.26 23.72 29.12
N GLY A 88 6.79 24.89 29.53
CA GLY A 88 7.13 25.97 28.60
C GLY A 88 8.19 25.61 27.53
N VAL A 89 9.01 24.59 27.75
CA VAL A 89 9.96 24.09 26.73
C VAL A 89 9.23 23.53 25.52
N LEU A 90 8.05 22.93 25.72
CA LEU A 90 7.26 22.35 24.62
C LEU A 90 6.68 23.41 23.70
N ASP A 91 6.44 24.62 24.18
CA ASP A 91 5.94 25.74 23.36
C ASP A 91 6.92 26.12 22.25
N TYR A 92 8.23 25.87 22.42
CA TYR A 92 9.23 26.07 21.35
C TYR A 92 9.16 25.01 20.27
N MET A 93 8.53 23.89 20.54
CA MET A 93 8.45 22.74 19.59
C MET A 93 7.08 22.65 18.92
N MET A 94 6.03 23.20 19.53
CA MET A 94 4.69 23.27 18.93
C MET A 94 4.69 24.16 17.69
N PHE A 95 3.87 23.82 16.70
CA PHE A 95 3.68 24.67 15.55
C PHE A 95 2.96 25.95 15.95
N ASP A 96 3.49 27.10 15.55
CA ASP A 96 2.93 28.43 15.72
C ASP A 96 3.29 29.24 14.48
N SER A 97 2.28 29.64 13.71
CA SER A 97 2.48 30.41 12.48
C SER A 97 3.27 31.68 12.67
N THR A 98 3.06 32.40 13.77
CA THR A 98 3.76 33.65 14.04
C THR A 98 5.26 33.45 14.31
N GLN A 99 5.61 32.36 14.93
CA GLN A 99 7.02 32.02 15.21
C GLN A 99 7.75 31.49 13.97
N ILE A 100 7.03 30.82 13.07
CA ILE A 100 7.58 30.41 11.78
C ILE A 100 8.00 31.63 10.94
N TRP A 101 7.19 32.65 10.89
CA TRP A 101 7.53 33.92 10.22
C TRP A 101 8.74 34.62 10.84
N ARG A 102 9.06 34.31 12.11
CA ARG A 102 10.27 34.79 12.81
C ARG A 102 11.50 33.88 12.55
N GLY A 103 11.38 32.88 11.65
CA GLY A 103 12.49 31.99 11.24
C GLY A 103 12.58 30.67 12.03
N GLN A 104 11.62 30.32 12.87
CA GLN A 104 11.64 29.06 13.64
C GLN A 104 11.13 27.88 12.80
N LEU A 105 11.88 27.54 11.74
CA LEU A 105 11.46 26.54 10.75
C LEU A 105 11.40 25.10 11.27
N TRP A 106 12.11 24.76 12.35
CA TRP A 106 12.04 23.42 12.95
C TRP A 106 10.63 23.02 13.39
N ARG A 107 9.77 23.99 13.67
CA ARG A 107 8.38 23.81 14.06
C ARG A 107 7.53 23.10 12.99
N PHE A 108 7.97 23.13 11.72
CA PHE A 108 7.32 22.35 10.63
C PHE A 108 7.41 20.83 10.83
N VAL A 109 8.36 20.37 11.63
CA VAL A 109 8.59 18.95 11.86
C VAL A 109 8.31 18.57 13.31
N THR A 110 8.76 19.40 14.27
CA THR A 110 8.73 19.05 15.68
C THR A 110 7.32 18.93 16.25
N TYR A 111 6.34 19.66 15.70
CA TYR A 111 4.96 19.66 16.19
C TYR A 111 4.32 18.26 16.22
N ALA A 112 4.66 17.41 15.24
CA ALA A 112 4.10 16.06 15.12
C ALA A 112 4.60 15.10 16.20
N PHE A 113 5.75 15.41 16.82
CA PHE A 113 6.37 14.55 17.83
C PHE A 113 6.00 14.93 19.27
N ILE A 114 5.18 15.97 19.47
CA ILE A 114 4.74 16.39 20.79
C ILE A 114 3.42 15.71 21.12
N HIS A 115 3.40 14.99 22.23
CA HIS A 115 2.23 14.27 22.69
C HIS A 115 1.93 14.65 24.16
N SER A 116 0.67 14.94 24.45
CA SER A 116 0.27 15.23 25.83
C SER A 116 0.40 13.98 26.70
N PRO A 117 1.05 14.06 27.86
CA PRO A 117 1.24 12.94 28.77
C PRO A 117 0.00 12.66 29.66
N SER A 118 -1.16 13.27 29.39
CA SER A 118 -2.39 13.02 30.17
C SER A 118 -2.95 11.61 29.93
N GLY A 119 -3.59 10.99 30.92
CA GLY A 119 -4.01 9.59 30.85
C GLY A 119 -4.89 9.24 29.63
N TYR A 120 -5.88 10.08 29.31
CA TYR A 120 -6.71 9.86 28.12
C TYR A 120 -5.91 10.05 26.82
N ALA A 121 -5.05 11.06 26.75
CA ALA A 121 -4.21 11.29 25.57
C ALA A 121 -3.20 10.18 25.34
N LEU A 122 -2.66 9.57 26.40
CA LEU A 122 -1.76 8.42 26.28
C LEU A 122 -2.46 7.18 25.70
N LEU A 123 -3.71 6.91 26.10
CA LEU A 123 -4.50 5.84 25.51
C LEU A 123 -4.73 6.09 24.01
N TRP A 124 -5.09 7.33 23.65
CA TRP A 124 -5.30 7.71 22.26
C TRP A 124 -3.99 7.61 21.45
N PHE A 125 -2.89 8.06 22.03
CA PHE A 125 -1.55 7.91 21.44
C PHE A 125 -1.18 6.45 21.18
N ALA A 126 -1.48 5.54 22.12
CA ALA A 126 -1.23 4.11 21.94
C ALA A 126 -2.03 3.54 20.75
N ILE A 127 -3.29 3.96 20.60
CA ILE A 127 -4.13 3.59 19.44
C ILE A 127 -3.55 4.15 18.14
N GLU A 128 -3.10 5.40 18.15
CA GLU A 128 -2.44 6.01 16.97
C GLU A 128 -1.18 5.26 16.57
N MET A 129 -0.33 4.89 17.52
CA MET A 129 0.91 4.14 17.26
C MET A 129 0.60 2.75 16.73
N TYR A 130 -0.41 2.09 17.28
CA TYR A 130 -0.88 0.82 16.76
C TYR A 130 -1.39 0.94 15.32
N MET A 131 -2.20 1.95 15.03
CA MET A 131 -2.70 2.24 13.68
C MET A 131 -1.55 2.55 12.71
N LEU A 132 -0.61 3.41 13.11
CA LEU A 132 0.56 3.73 12.30
C LEU A 132 1.39 2.48 12.00
N PHE A 133 1.68 1.67 13.02
CA PHE A 133 2.45 0.44 12.85
C PHE A 133 1.76 -0.54 11.89
N PHE A 134 0.46 -0.71 12.05
CA PHE A 134 -0.30 -1.69 11.29
C PHE A 134 -0.55 -1.24 9.85
N PHE A 135 -1.13 -0.05 9.67
CA PHE A 135 -1.49 0.45 8.34
C PHE A 135 -0.31 1.05 7.60
N GLY A 136 0.55 1.79 8.30
CA GLY A 136 1.73 2.39 7.70
C GLY A 136 2.67 1.34 7.10
N ARG A 137 2.82 0.21 7.78
CA ARG A 137 3.65 -0.90 7.31
C ARG A 137 3.09 -1.54 6.03
N GLU A 138 1.78 -1.70 5.93
CA GLU A 138 1.15 -2.23 4.71
C GLU A 138 1.26 -1.24 3.54
N VAL A 139 1.09 0.06 3.81
CA VAL A 139 1.31 1.11 2.80
C VAL A 139 2.77 1.11 2.36
N GLU A 140 3.74 1.07 3.28
CA GLU A 140 5.18 1.02 2.98
C GLU A 140 5.54 -0.18 2.09
N ARG A 141 4.97 -1.35 2.38
CA ARG A 141 5.20 -2.56 1.58
C ARG A 141 4.66 -2.45 0.17
N PHE A 142 3.51 -1.79 0.02
CA PHE A 142 2.87 -1.65 -1.27
C PHE A 142 3.55 -0.62 -2.17
N ILE A 143 3.80 0.61 -1.66
CA ILE A 143 4.35 1.70 -2.47
C ILE A 143 5.89 1.73 -2.49
N GLY A 144 6.55 0.94 -1.62
CA GLY A 144 7.99 0.92 -1.45
C GLY A 144 8.53 2.01 -0.50
N ARG A 145 9.72 1.74 0.05
CA ARG A 145 10.35 2.58 1.10
C ARG A 145 10.49 4.05 0.72
N ARG A 146 11.04 4.34 -0.47
CA ARG A 146 11.29 5.73 -0.90
C ARG A 146 10.00 6.52 -1.06
N ALA A 147 8.99 5.87 -1.65
CA ALA A 147 7.69 6.47 -1.82
C ALA A 147 6.98 6.73 -0.50
N TYR A 148 7.10 5.79 0.46
CA TYR A 148 6.53 5.94 1.79
C TYR A 148 7.15 7.11 2.56
N ILE A 149 8.47 7.25 2.51
CA ILE A 149 9.16 8.40 3.11
C ILE A 149 8.67 9.72 2.50
N SER A 150 8.52 9.79 1.16
CA SER A 150 8.02 10.99 0.51
C SER A 150 6.55 11.27 0.85
N LEU A 151 5.70 10.24 0.93
CA LEU A 151 4.32 10.39 1.41
C LEU A 151 4.28 10.96 2.82
N TYR A 152 5.03 10.36 3.75
CA TYR A 152 5.07 10.80 5.14
C TYR A 152 5.58 12.24 5.27
N ALA A 153 6.63 12.62 4.52
CA ALA A 153 7.15 13.98 4.48
C ALA A 153 6.13 15.00 3.94
N VAL A 154 5.40 14.65 2.87
CA VAL A 154 4.33 15.50 2.32
C VAL A 154 3.20 15.67 3.34
N LEU A 155 2.75 14.59 3.98
CA LEU A 155 1.71 14.63 5.00
C LEU A 155 2.12 15.41 6.26
N LEU A 156 3.43 15.42 6.57
CA LEU A 156 3.98 16.20 7.67
C LEU A 156 4.07 17.69 7.35
N LEU A 157 4.58 18.05 6.17
CA LEU A 157 4.91 19.44 5.84
C LEU A 157 3.74 20.23 5.29
N VAL A 158 2.89 19.64 4.44
CA VAL A 158 1.87 20.40 3.71
C VAL A 158 0.77 20.97 4.62
N PRO A 159 0.22 20.25 5.62
CA PRO A 159 -0.73 20.84 6.57
C PRO A 159 -0.14 22.03 7.33
N ALA A 160 1.12 21.91 7.75
CA ALA A 160 1.81 23.00 8.43
C ALA A 160 2.06 24.21 7.51
N LEU A 161 2.36 23.98 6.23
CA LEU A 161 2.46 25.05 5.23
C LEU A 161 1.11 25.75 5.01
N ILE A 162 0.02 25.00 4.90
CA ILE A 162 -1.34 25.55 4.77
C ILE A 162 -1.66 26.45 5.97
N LEU A 163 -1.39 25.97 7.19
CA LEU A 163 -1.61 26.75 8.39
C LEU A 163 -0.69 27.96 8.50
N THR A 164 0.54 27.91 7.98
CA THR A 164 1.43 29.07 7.92
C THR A 164 0.86 30.17 7.02
N LEU A 165 0.31 29.80 5.86
CA LEU A 165 -0.35 30.74 4.95
C LEU A 165 -1.64 31.30 5.55
N TRP A 166 -2.44 30.45 6.20
CA TRP A 166 -3.64 30.91 6.94
C TRP A 166 -3.28 31.85 8.08
N GLY A 167 -2.15 31.58 8.73
CA GLY A 167 -1.62 32.37 9.84
C GLY A 167 -1.18 33.78 9.50
N LEU A 168 -1.25 34.22 8.24
CA LEU A 168 -1.04 35.61 7.85
C LEU A 168 -2.11 36.56 8.46
N ASN A 169 -3.33 36.06 8.63
CA ASN A 169 -4.47 36.86 9.15
C ASN A 169 -4.83 36.51 10.60
N THR A 170 -4.60 35.28 11.03
CA THR A 170 -4.97 34.77 12.35
C THR A 170 -3.90 33.83 12.88
N ARG A 171 -3.57 33.95 14.17
CA ARG A 171 -2.62 33.01 14.78
C ARG A 171 -3.15 31.58 14.68
N THR A 172 -2.34 30.69 14.11
CA THR A 172 -2.64 29.28 14.00
C THR A 172 -1.64 28.44 14.80
N GLY A 173 -2.13 27.40 15.45
CA GLY A 173 -1.33 26.45 16.19
C GLY A 173 -1.64 25.01 15.80
N LEU A 174 -0.66 24.12 15.91
CA LEU A 174 -0.83 22.69 15.69
C LEU A 174 0.12 21.92 16.61
N ALA A 175 -0.38 20.84 17.19
CA ALA A 175 0.41 19.93 18.00
C ALA A 175 -0.14 18.50 17.85
N GLY A 176 0.77 17.54 17.84
CA GLY A 176 0.44 16.12 17.70
C GLY A 176 0.36 15.63 16.27
N SER A 177 0.30 14.33 16.13
CA SER A 177 0.40 13.60 14.86
C SER A 177 -0.93 12.98 14.38
N GLY A 178 -2.03 13.22 15.08
CA GLY A 178 -3.32 12.56 14.82
C GLY A 178 -3.81 12.70 13.38
N ALA A 179 -3.80 13.91 12.81
CA ALA A 179 -4.20 14.15 11.43
C ALA A 179 -3.27 13.45 10.42
N LEU A 180 -1.95 13.43 10.70
CA LEU A 180 -0.96 12.77 9.89
C LEU A 180 -1.16 11.25 9.87
N HIS A 181 -1.33 10.63 11.03
CA HIS A 181 -1.54 9.19 11.14
C HIS A 181 -2.90 8.77 10.56
N PHE A 182 -3.92 9.62 10.72
CA PHE A 182 -5.20 9.41 10.06
C PHE A 182 -5.09 9.49 8.53
N ALA A 183 -4.23 10.37 7.99
CA ALA A 183 -3.96 10.42 6.56
C ALA A 183 -3.19 9.16 6.06
N VAL A 184 -2.30 8.58 6.87
CA VAL A 184 -1.68 7.27 6.54
C VAL A 184 -2.75 6.16 6.50
N PHE A 185 -3.73 6.20 7.42
CA PHE A 185 -4.87 5.29 7.36
C PHE A 185 -5.74 5.53 6.12
N ALA A 186 -5.95 6.79 5.70
CA ALA A 186 -6.62 7.14 4.45
C ALA A 186 -5.88 6.54 3.23
N ALA A 187 -4.54 6.64 3.19
CA ALA A 187 -3.72 6.01 2.15
C ALA A 187 -3.92 4.49 2.13
N PHE A 188 -3.94 3.83 3.29
CA PHE A 188 -4.20 2.40 3.39
C PHE A 188 -5.59 2.03 2.85
N VAL A 189 -6.64 2.75 3.24
CA VAL A 189 -8.01 2.49 2.77
C VAL A 189 -8.15 2.76 1.27
N THR A 190 -7.41 3.72 0.73
CA THR A 190 -7.36 3.97 -0.72
C THR A 190 -6.78 2.76 -1.46
N LEU A 191 -5.73 2.14 -0.92
CA LEU A 191 -5.14 0.93 -1.49
C LEU A 191 -6.05 -0.30 -1.34
N TYR A 192 -6.71 -0.42 -0.18
CA TYR A 192 -7.48 -1.61 0.22
C TYR A 192 -8.89 -1.27 0.70
N PRO A 193 -9.79 -0.73 -0.15
CA PRO A 193 -11.09 -0.22 0.28
C PRO A 193 -12.02 -1.31 0.82
N ASN A 194 -11.85 -2.54 0.39
CA ASN A 194 -12.71 -3.68 0.73
C ASN A 194 -12.09 -4.62 1.79
N VAL A 195 -10.93 -4.28 2.35
CA VAL A 195 -10.35 -5.04 3.47
C VAL A 195 -11.33 -5.04 4.63
N GLN A 196 -11.64 -6.23 5.15
CA GLN A 196 -12.54 -6.39 6.27
C GLN A 196 -11.78 -6.24 7.58
N PHE A 197 -12.24 -5.31 8.41
CA PHE A 197 -11.79 -5.13 9.79
C PHE A 197 -12.60 -6.00 10.76
N PHE A 198 -12.41 -5.73 12.05
CA PHE A 198 -13.20 -6.33 13.11
C PHE A 198 -14.71 -6.20 12.80
N LEU A 199 -15.50 -7.23 13.07
CA LEU A 199 -16.92 -7.33 12.70
C LEU A 199 -17.22 -7.40 11.19
N ARG A 200 -16.23 -7.74 10.35
CA ARG A 200 -16.37 -7.82 8.88
C ARG A 200 -16.81 -6.52 8.22
N ILE A 201 -16.55 -5.38 8.85
CA ILE A 201 -16.84 -4.05 8.28
C ILE A 201 -15.75 -3.70 7.26
N PRO A 202 -16.10 -3.36 6.00
CA PRO A 202 -15.12 -2.88 5.01
C PRO A 202 -14.40 -1.61 5.47
N GLY A 203 -13.09 -1.52 5.23
CA GLY A 203 -12.23 -0.40 5.66
C GLY A 203 -12.75 0.96 5.25
N LYS A 204 -13.34 1.08 4.07
CA LYS A 204 -13.96 2.31 3.57
C LYS A 204 -15.04 2.88 4.49
N TRP A 205 -15.84 2.02 5.13
CA TRP A 205 -16.89 2.46 6.06
C TRP A 205 -16.29 2.88 7.41
N VAL A 206 -15.30 2.14 7.91
CA VAL A 206 -14.57 2.54 9.12
C VAL A 206 -13.93 3.91 8.93
N PHE A 207 -13.25 4.11 7.80
CA PHE A 207 -12.67 5.40 7.44
C PHE A 207 -13.73 6.51 7.35
N ALA A 208 -14.85 6.27 6.66
CA ALA A 208 -15.92 7.24 6.50
C ALA A 208 -16.53 7.67 7.84
N ILE A 209 -16.76 6.70 8.76
CA ILE A 209 -17.28 6.97 10.09
C ILE A 209 -16.29 7.82 10.90
N LEU A 210 -15.00 7.46 10.91
CA LEU A 210 -13.98 8.21 11.65
C LEU A 210 -13.78 9.63 11.06
N ALA A 211 -13.78 9.76 9.74
CA ALA A 211 -13.72 11.06 9.07
C ALA A 211 -14.96 11.93 9.41
N ALA A 212 -16.15 11.34 9.44
CA ALA A 212 -17.37 12.03 9.84
C ALA A 212 -17.32 12.48 11.30
N ILE A 213 -16.84 11.62 12.22
CA ILE A 213 -16.66 11.97 13.64
C ILE A 213 -15.68 13.14 13.76
N GLY A 214 -14.51 13.08 13.11
CA GLY A 214 -13.52 14.16 13.12
C GLY A 214 -14.09 15.46 12.56
N THR A 215 -14.85 15.38 11.46
CA THR A 215 -15.52 16.55 10.85
C THR A 215 -16.55 17.17 11.80
N LEU A 216 -17.44 16.34 12.37
CA LEU A 216 -18.46 16.82 13.32
C LEU A 216 -17.83 17.42 14.58
N SER A 217 -16.77 16.80 15.10
CA SER A 217 -16.04 17.29 16.26
C SER A 217 -15.42 18.68 15.99
N SER A 218 -14.75 18.86 14.84
CA SER A 218 -14.18 20.14 14.44
C SER A 218 -15.26 21.21 14.22
N LEU A 219 -16.39 20.86 13.61
CA LEU A 219 -17.52 21.77 13.42
C LEU A 219 -18.15 22.18 14.76
N ALA A 220 -18.35 21.23 15.68
CA ALA A 220 -18.92 21.48 17.00
C ALA A 220 -18.02 22.42 17.83
N ALA A 221 -16.70 22.25 17.72
CA ALA A 221 -15.70 23.09 18.36
C ALA A 221 -15.48 24.41 17.61
N ARG A 222 -16.07 24.62 16.42
CA ARG A 222 -15.80 25.75 15.51
C ARG A 222 -14.30 25.89 15.15
N ASP A 223 -13.61 24.75 15.14
CA ASP A 223 -12.17 24.67 14.82
C ASP A 223 -11.98 24.43 13.32
N TRP A 224 -12.04 25.51 12.56
CA TRP A 224 -11.86 25.50 11.12
C TRP A 224 -10.44 25.07 10.70
N GLN A 225 -9.45 25.33 11.56
CA GLN A 225 -8.05 24.95 11.30
C GLN A 225 -7.89 23.44 11.29
N SER A 226 -8.38 22.75 12.32
CA SER A 226 -8.36 21.29 12.39
C SER A 226 -9.19 20.66 11.27
N LEU A 227 -10.31 21.25 10.89
CA LEU A 227 -11.13 20.78 9.78
C LEU A 227 -10.35 20.81 8.45
N VAL A 228 -9.69 21.94 8.16
CA VAL A 228 -8.88 22.09 6.93
C VAL A 228 -7.68 21.15 6.95
N VAL A 229 -6.98 21.02 8.06
CA VAL A 229 -5.86 20.09 8.22
C VAL A 229 -6.31 18.65 7.97
N LEU A 230 -7.43 18.24 8.56
CA LEU A 230 -7.99 16.90 8.38
C LEU A 230 -8.25 16.59 6.89
N TRP A 231 -9.03 17.43 6.23
CA TRP A 231 -9.42 17.18 4.85
C TRP A 231 -8.27 17.39 3.86
N ALA A 232 -7.37 18.35 4.09
CA ALA A 232 -6.17 18.52 3.28
C ALA A 232 -5.26 17.27 3.38
N SER A 233 -5.07 16.73 4.59
CA SER A 233 -4.26 15.53 4.80
C SER A 233 -4.86 14.30 4.11
N ILE A 234 -6.19 14.13 4.19
CA ILE A 234 -6.91 13.05 3.49
C ILE A 234 -6.75 13.20 1.98
N ALA A 235 -7.00 14.40 1.44
CA ALA A 235 -6.90 14.68 0.02
C ALA A 235 -5.48 14.45 -0.53
N LEU A 236 -4.46 14.85 0.23
CA LEU A 236 -3.06 14.62 -0.11
C LEU A 236 -2.69 13.14 -0.13
N ALA A 237 -3.13 12.37 0.88
CA ALA A 237 -2.91 10.94 0.94
C ALA A 237 -3.53 10.23 -0.26
N PHE A 238 -4.80 10.57 -0.56
CA PHE A 238 -5.51 10.04 -1.71
C PHE A 238 -4.81 10.42 -3.04
N ALA A 239 -4.52 11.70 -3.25
CA ALA A 239 -3.87 12.19 -4.46
C ALA A 239 -2.49 11.55 -4.67
N PHE A 240 -1.71 11.36 -3.60
CA PHE A 240 -0.40 10.73 -3.68
C PHE A 240 -0.49 9.27 -4.15
N ILE A 241 -1.45 8.51 -3.61
CA ILE A 241 -1.65 7.11 -3.99
C ILE A 241 -2.16 7.00 -5.44
N GLU A 242 -3.10 7.87 -5.84
CA GLU A 242 -3.61 7.93 -7.21
C GLU A 242 -2.53 8.32 -8.23
N MET A 243 -1.67 9.29 -7.92
CA MET A 243 -0.54 9.67 -8.79
C MET A 243 0.43 8.50 -9.02
N ARG A 244 0.51 7.55 -8.10
CA ARG A 244 1.29 6.34 -8.24
C ARG A 244 0.60 5.24 -9.04
N GLY A 245 -0.65 5.46 -9.46
CA GLY A 245 -1.46 4.47 -10.19
C GLY A 245 -1.85 3.27 -9.34
N ALA A 246 -1.83 3.44 -8.00
CA ALA A 246 -2.09 2.38 -7.04
C ALA A 246 -3.50 2.45 -6.42
N GLY A 247 -4.24 3.53 -6.69
CA GLY A 247 -5.61 3.72 -6.22
C GLY A 247 -6.65 3.04 -7.10
N PRO A 248 -7.90 2.89 -6.62
CA PRO A 248 -9.01 2.47 -7.45
C PRO A 248 -9.17 3.49 -8.59
N GLU A 249 -9.08 3.04 -9.84
CA GLU A 249 -9.25 3.93 -10.99
C GLU A 249 -10.59 4.66 -10.89
N LEU A 250 -10.53 5.89 -10.44
CA LEU A 250 -11.68 6.79 -10.55
C LEU A 250 -11.83 7.13 -12.02
N ALA A 251 -12.86 6.59 -12.65
CA ALA A 251 -13.09 6.72 -14.10
C ALA A 251 -13.01 8.16 -14.60
N TRP A 252 -13.36 9.15 -13.77
CA TRP A 252 -13.28 10.56 -14.13
C TRP A 252 -11.82 11.09 -14.14
N ILE A 253 -10.95 10.61 -13.24
CA ILE A 253 -9.51 10.96 -13.24
C ILE A 253 -8.81 10.28 -14.40
N ALA A 254 -9.11 9.01 -14.68
CA ALA A 254 -8.62 8.32 -15.87
C ALA A 254 -8.99 9.07 -17.14
N ASN A 255 -10.25 9.49 -17.28
CA ASN A 255 -10.72 10.31 -18.41
C ASN A 255 -10.03 11.69 -18.50
N LEU A 256 -9.74 12.34 -17.35
CA LEU A 256 -9.03 13.62 -17.32
C LEU A 256 -7.56 13.42 -17.72
N LYS A 257 -6.92 12.37 -17.21
CA LYS A 257 -5.54 11.99 -17.54
C LYS A 257 -5.39 11.63 -19.01
N ASP A 258 -6.37 10.94 -19.60
CA ASP A 258 -6.39 10.61 -21.02
C ASP A 258 -6.64 11.84 -21.90
N ARG A 259 -7.42 12.82 -21.41
CA ARG A 259 -7.58 14.12 -22.11
C ARG A 259 -6.32 14.98 -22.09
N LEU A 260 -5.53 14.90 -21.03
CA LEU A 260 -4.30 15.66 -20.85
C LEU A 260 -3.07 14.97 -21.45
N ARG A 261 -3.13 13.66 -21.72
CA ARG A 261 -2.05 12.95 -22.43
C ARG A 261 -2.09 13.33 -23.91
N PRO A 262 -1.01 13.80 -24.52
CA PRO A 262 -0.93 13.95 -25.96
C PRO A 262 -1.18 12.56 -26.56
N LYS A 263 -2.22 12.46 -27.40
CA LYS A 263 -2.55 11.19 -28.07
C LYS A 263 -1.29 10.72 -28.81
N PRO A 264 -0.78 9.51 -28.54
CA PRO A 264 0.34 8.98 -29.29
C PRO A 264 -0.07 8.96 -30.75
N LYS A 265 0.69 9.63 -31.61
CA LYS A 265 0.51 9.53 -33.06
C LYS A 265 0.82 8.09 -33.42
N LEU A 266 -0.21 7.29 -33.62
CA LEU A 266 -0.09 5.95 -34.14
C LEU A 266 0.47 6.09 -35.55
N HIS A 267 1.77 5.92 -35.72
CA HIS A 267 2.33 5.62 -37.02
C HIS A 267 1.86 4.21 -37.38
N ILE A 268 0.93 4.14 -38.31
CA ILE A 268 0.58 2.89 -38.99
C ILE A 268 1.89 2.48 -39.70
N VAL A 269 2.67 1.60 -39.07
CA VAL A 269 3.69 0.89 -39.80
C VAL A 269 2.95 0.04 -40.81
N GLN A 270 2.92 0.51 -42.07
CA GLN A 270 2.48 -0.33 -43.18
C GLN A 270 3.35 -1.61 -43.08
N LYS A 271 2.67 -2.71 -42.73
CA LYS A 271 3.26 -4.02 -42.73
C LYS A 271 3.76 -4.23 -44.17
N SER A 272 5.05 -3.95 -44.40
CA SER A 272 5.65 -4.32 -45.66
C SER A 272 5.31 -5.77 -45.89
N THR A 273 4.80 -6.10 -47.06
CA THR A 273 4.60 -7.47 -47.51
C THR A 273 5.96 -8.12 -47.66
N MET A 274 6.69 -8.29 -46.53
CA MET A 274 7.77 -9.22 -46.44
C MET A 274 7.16 -10.60 -46.71
N ARG A 275 7.63 -11.22 -47.79
CA ARG A 275 7.36 -12.62 -48.15
C ARG A 275 7.30 -13.40 -46.84
N ARG A 276 6.09 -13.90 -46.54
CA ARG A 276 5.83 -14.81 -45.44
C ARG A 276 6.87 -15.91 -45.46
N ALA A 277 7.87 -15.82 -44.59
CA ALA A 277 8.68 -16.96 -44.29
C ALA A 277 7.70 -17.99 -43.76
N VAL A 278 7.61 -19.13 -44.45
CA VAL A 278 6.71 -20.26 -44.14
C VAL A 278 6.90 -20.55 -42.66
N GLU A 279 5.87 -20.32 -41.85
CA GLU A 279 5.90 -20.63 -40.43
C GLU A 279 6.19 -22.13 -40.22
N PRO A 280 6.89 -22.53 -39.16
CA PRO A 280 7.25 -23.90 -38.90
C PRO A 280 6.07 -24.90 -38.89
N ASP A 281 4.88 -24.45 -38.50
CA ASP A 281 3.66 -25.25 -38.41
C ASP A 281 3.08 -25.65 -39.80
N ASP A 282 3.25 -24.81 -40.84
CA ASP A 282 2.76 -25.11 -42.18
C ASP A 282 3.50 -26.31 -42.85
N VAL A 283 4.74 -26.59 -42.41
CA VAL A 283 5.51 -27.74 -42.98
C VAL A 283 5.00 -29.07 -42.42
N TYR A 284 4.63 -29.12 -41.14
CA TYR A 284 4.07 -30.31 -40.51
C TYR A 284 2.69 -30.63 -41.04
N ALA A 285 1.83 -29.60 -41.21
CA ALA A 285 0.51 -29.75 -41.78
C ALA A 285 0.53 -30.27 -43.22
N SER A 286 1.62 -30.03 -43.96
CA SER A 286 1.78 -30.56 -45.34
C SER A 286 2.37 -31.98 -45.41
N VAL A 287 2.95 -32.47 -44.32
CA VAL A 287 3.57 -33.82 -44.24
C VAL A 287 2.54 -34.90 -43.92
N ASP A 288 1.55 -34.63 -43.10
CA ASP A 288 0.51 -35.59 -42.68
C ASP A 288 -0.21 -36.25 -43.83
N PRO A 289 -0.73 -35.53 -44.86
CA PRO A 289 -1.40 -36.17 -45.99
C PRO A 289 -0.43 -37.03 -46.86
N ILE A 290 0.87 -36.66 -46.84
CA ILE A 290 1.89 -37.45 -47.57
C ILE A 290 2.16 -38.77 -46.85
N LEU A 291 2.21 -38.75 -45.52
CA LEU A 291 2.37 -39.99 -44.70
C LEU A 291 1.16 -40.92 -44.84
N ASP A 292 -0.06 -40.37 -44.89
CA ASP A 292 -1.27 -41.14 -45.13
C ASP A 292 -1.27 -41.81 -46.52
N LYS A 293 -0.76 -41.10 -47.53
CA LYS A 293 -0.62 -41.65 -48.87
C LYS A 293 0.41 -42.77 -48.93
N ILE A 294 1.53 -42.62 -48.20
CA ILE A 294 2.54 -43.69 -48.07
C ILE A 294 1.95 -44.92 -47.39
N ALA A 295 1.15 -44.72 -46.33
CA ALA A 295 0.52 -45.84 -45.61
C ALA A 295 -0.48 -46.61 -46.47
N LYS A 296 -1.18 -45.93 -47.38
CA LYS A 296 -2.20 -46.54 -48.26
C LYS A 296 -1.63 -47.12 -49.55
N SER A 297 -0.64 -46.51 -50.15
CA SER A 297 -0.21 -46.80 -51.53
C SER A 297 1.28 -47.03 -51.69
N GLY A 298 2.06 -47.02 -50.58
CA GLY A 298 3.49 -47.26 -50.57
C GLY A 298 4.34 -46.06 -51.05
N MET A 299 5.65 -46.09 -50.78
CA MET A 299 6.61 -45.03 -51.10
C MET A 299 6.76 -44.76 -52.62
N GLY A 300 6.41 -45.71 -53.47
CA GLY A 300 6.48 -45.56 -54.93
C GLY A 300 5.40 -44.66 -55.53
N SER A 301 4.36 -44.35 -54.80
CA SER A 301 3.25 -43.50 -55.24
C SER A 301 3.47 -41.99 -55.08
N LEU A 302 4.62 -41.61 -54.51
CA LEU A 302 4.95 -40.20 -54.25
C LEU A 302 5.43 -39.48 -55.52
N THR A 303 4.94 -38.31 -55.75
CA THR A 303 5.42 -37.37 -56.75
C THR A 303 6.77 -36.75 -56.33
N GLU A 304 7.56 -36.23 -57.27
CA GLU A 304 8.84 -35.55 -56.94
C GLU A 304 8.69 -34.39 -56.00
N THR A 305 7.56 -33.66 -56.06
CA THR A 305 7.25 -32.55 -55.16
C THR A 305 6.98 -33.03 -53.73
N GLU A 306 6.23 -34.11 -53.57
CA GLU A 306 5.95 -34.73 -52.28
C GLU A 306 7.21 -35.33 -51.62
N ARG A 307 8.13 -35.90 -52.39
CA ARG A 307 9.45 -36.37 -51.91
C ARG A 307 10.30 -35.20 -51.40
N LYS A 308 10.35 -34.08 -52.12
CA LYS A 308 11.08 -32.87 -51.68
C LYS A 308 10.54 -32.30 -50.37
N ILE A 309 9.24 -32.30 -50.15
CA ILE A 309 8.60 -31.85 -48.90
C ILE A 309 9.01 -32.77 -47.75
N LEU A 310 9.01 -34.08 -47.98
CA LEU A 310 9.40 -35.07 -46.97
C LEU A 310 10.89 -34.94 -46.57
N ASP A 311 11.78 -34.75 -47.54
CA ASP A 311 13.21 -34.55 -47.32
C ASP A 311 13.50 -33.24 -46.58
N LEU A 312 12.76 -32.16 -46.87
CA LEU A 312 12.84 -30.90 -46.15
C LEU A 312 12.42 -31.05 -44.70
N ALA A 313 11.32 -31.77 -44.43
CA ALA A 313 10.86 -32.06 -43.09
C ALA A 313 11.86 -32.92 -42.30
N ARG A 314 12.41 -33.97 -42.94
CA ARG A 314 13.45 -34.81 -42.34
C ARG A 314 14.70 -34.03 -41.95
N ASN A 315 15.22 -33.18 -42.84
CA ASN A 315 16.42 -32.41 -42.59
C ASN A 315 16.23 -31.37 -41.46
N ARG A 316 15.01 -30.86 -41.29
CA ARG A 316 14.67 -29.97 -40.14
C ARG A 316 14.61 -30.73 -38.82
N LEU A 317 14.09 -31.96 -38.81
CA LEU A 317 14.05 -32.79 -37.60
C LEU A 317 15.46 -33.15 -37.14
N LEU A 318 16.35 -33.54 -38.08
CA LEU A 318 17.74 -33.86 -37.78
C LEU A 318 18.52 -32.67 -37.22
N LYS A 319 18.27 -31.46 -37.74
CA LYS A 319 18.93 -30.23 -37.26
C LYS A 319 18.42 -29.74 -35.89
N LYS A 320 17.29 -30.26 -35.39
CA LYS A 320 16.72 -29.92 -34.07
C LYS A 320 17.19 -30.92 -32.99
N SER A 321 17.85 -32.04 -33.37
CA SER A 321 18.36 -33.06 -32.45
C SER A 321 19.83 -32.90 -32.08
N ASP A 322 20.56 -31.99 -32.74
CA ASP A 322 21.89 -31.52 -32.41
C ASP A 322 21.79 -30.17 -31.66
#